data_fbaddc3d8577d373cf488db203426022
#
_entry.id   fbaddc3d8577d373cf488db203426022
#
_cell.length_a   1.000
_cell.length_b   1.000
_cell.length_c   1.000
_cell.angle_alpha   90.00
_cell.angle_beta   90.00
_cell.angle_gamma   90.00
#
_symmetry.space_group_name_H-M   'P 1'
#
loop_
_entity.id
_entity.type
_entity.pdbx_description
1 polymer ?
#
loop_
_entity_poly.entity_id
_entity_poly.type
_entity_poly.pdbx_seq_one_letter_code
_entity_poly.pdbx_strand_id
1 'polypeptide(L)'
;GIVLLGAAIGFFSYYKVDSVEVRGTTHYTEDEIKKMVLKGSFASNSVLAPLFCGNVDTSDVAFVDAFKITQLNRNTICISVKEKKPIGCIHYLDSYIYFDRTGTFVEGSQTLDKTVPYFDGIEVSKVVMDEKLDIKGDTVLNTAVALSTIFQKNDLVPDHIQFDNSYSISLIYGDITVQLGKDENLEEKMNRVAAILPKITGKKGILHMESVSTDTNTFEEEKEKT
;
A
#
# COMPACT_ATOMS: atom_id res chain seq x y z
N GLY A 1 25.00 5.02 48.16
CA GLY A 1 24.24 6.04 47.37
C GLY A 1 25.09 6.66 46.26
N ILE A 2 26.26 7.23 46.58
CA ILE A 2 27.12 7.99 45.60
C ILE A 2 27.67 7.11 44.48
N VAL A 3 28.09 5.90 44.77
CA VAL A 3 28.62 4.93 43.76
C VAL A 3 27.54 4.54 42.75
N LEU A 4 26.32 4.31 43.18
CA LEU A 4 25.19 3.98 42.28
C LEU A 4 24.81 5.15 41.39
N LEU A 5 24.84 6.35 41.93
CA LEU A 5 24.56 7.59 41.17
C LEU A 5 25.64 7.81 40.12
N GLY A 6 26.92 7.64 40.47
CA GLY A 6 28.04 7.74 39.51
C GLY A 6 27.99 6.69 38.40
N ALA A 7 27.62 5.44 38.74
CA ALA A 7 27.43 4.38 37.75
C ALA A 7 26.26 4.68 36.78
N ALA A 8 25.16 5.22 37.30
CA ALA A 8 24.03 5.60 36.45
C ALA A 8 24.41 6.73 35.48
N ILE A 9 25.06 7.79 35.97
CA ILE A 9 25.51 8.91 35.11
C ILE A 9 26.49 8.39 34.04
N GLY A 10 27.45 7.52 34.44
CA GLY A 10 28.38 6.88 33.51
C GLY A 10 27.67 6.06 32.43
N PHE A 11 26.66 5.26 32.81
CA PHE A 11 25.87 4.47 31.87
C PHE A 11 25.11 5.34 30.87
N PHE A 12 24.41 6.37 31.33
CA PHE A 12 23.66 7.27 30.45
C PHE A 12 24.60 8.07 29.53
N SER A 13 25.76 8.49 30.02
CA SER A 13 26.75 9.19 29.19
C SER A 13 27.42 8.27 28.16
N TYR A 14 27.75 7.03 28.54
CA TYR A 14 28.44 6.08 27.69
C TYR A 14 27.56 5.57 26.54
N TYR A 15 26.28 5.34 26.79
CA TYR A 15 25.29 4.87 25.81
C TYR A 15 24.38 5.99 25.26
N LYS A 16 24.85 7.22 25.28
CA LYS A 16 24.12 8.35 24.73
C LYS A 16 23.92 8.15 23.23
N VAL A 17 22.69 8.37 22.74
CA VAL A 17 22.36 8.31 21.30
C VAL A 17 22.87 9.57 20.62
N ASP A 18 23.75 9.41 19.65
CA ASP A 18 24.29 10.49 18.81
C ASP A 18 23.74 10.40 17.38
N SER A 19 23.33 9.21 16.93
CA SER A 19 22.79 8.98 15.58
C SER A 19 21.56 8.09 15.62
N VAL A 20 20.58 8.42 14.78
CA VAL A 20 19.33 7.66 14.60
C VAL A 20 19.11 7.43 13.12
N GLU A 21 19.11 6.17 12.71
CA GLU A 21 18.72 5.76 11.38
C GLU A 21 17.21 5.44 11.35
N VAL A 22 16.52 5.77 10.27
CA VAL A 22 15.12 5.39 10.04
C VAL A 22 15.04 4.57 8.76
N ARG A 23 14.31 3.45 8.80
CA ARG A 23 14.15 2.53 7.67
C ARG A 23 12.71 2.04 7.56
N GLY A 24 12.29 1.74 6.32
CA GLY A 24 11.02 1.05 6.05
C GLY A 24 9.80 1.97 6.00
N THR A 25 9.99 3.28 5.81
CA THR A 25 8.89 4.23 5.59
C THR A 25 8.99 4.87 4.21
N THR A 26 7.83 5.04 3.58
CA THR A 26 7.65 5.79 2.33
C THR A 26 6.69 6.97 2.51
N HIS A 27 5.91 6.97 3.58
CA HIS A 27 4.88 7.98 3.87
C HIS A 27 5.35 9.10 4.80
N TYR A 28 6.45 8.88 5.53
CA TYR A 28 6.94 9.82 6.55
C TYR A 28 8.42 10.15 6.38
N THR A 29 8.78 11.37 6.72
CA THR A 29 10.18 11.78 6.83
C THR A 29 10.83 11.17 8.07
N GLU A 30 12.17 11.07 8.06
CA GLU A 30 12.91 10.58 9.22
C GLU A 30 12.63 11.38 10.50
N ASP A 31 12.51 12.71 10.38
CA ASP A 31 12.28 13.59 11.53
C ASP A 31 10.87 13.42 12.13
N GLU A 32 9.86 13.14 11.29
CA GLU A 32 8.52 12.81 11.78
C GLU A 32 8.54 11.50 12.56
N ILE A 33 9.18 10.46 12.03
CA ILE A 33 9.31 9.18 12.72
C ILE A 33 10.06 9.34 14.05
N LYS A 34 11.17 10.06 14.07
CA LYS A 34 11.94 10.33 15.30
C LYS A 34 11.06 11.00 16.36
N LYS A 35 10.25 12.00 15.99
CA LYS A 35 9.32 12.69 16.89
C LYS A 35 8.19 11.80 17.41
N MET A 36 7.71 10.85 16.57
CA MET A 36 6.65 9.92 16.98
C MET A 36 7.15 8.90 18.00
N VAL A 37 8.36 8.40 17.82
CA VAL A 37 8.89 7.23 18.53
C VAL A 37 9.76 7.61 19.72
N LEU A 38 10.66 8.58 19.56
CA LEU A 38 11.65 8.94 20.57
C LEU A 38 11.07 9.95 21.56
N LYS A 39 10.26 9.45 22.50
CA LYS A 39 9.65 10.23 23.57
C LYS A 39 10.14 9.77 24.95
N GLY A 40 10.25 10.73 25.87
CA GLY A 40 10.60 10.43 27.25
C GLY A 40 12.11 10.33 27.52
N SER A 41 12.43 10.10 28.80
CA SER A 41 13.81 10.18 29.33
C SER A 41 14.74 9.09 28.79
N PHE A 42 14.23 7.98 28.33
CA PHE A 42 15.02 6.85 27.82
C PHE A 42 15.36 6.95 26.34
N ALA A 43 14.74 7.87 25.60
CA ALA A 43 14.98 8.04 24.17
C ALA A 43 16.42 8.43 23.80
N SER A 44 17.12 9.06 24.74
CA SER A 44 18.53 9.48 24.58
C SER A 44 19.56 8.40 24.89
N ASN A 45 19.15 7.19 25.27
CA ASN A 45 20.04 6.09 25.62
C ASN A 45 19.86 4.90 24.64
N SER A 46 20.94 4.47 24.00
CA SER A 46 20.87 3.46 22.93
C SER A 46 20.48 2.05 23.39
N VAL A 47 20.66 1.75 24.68
CA VAL A 47 20.24 0.47 25.28
C VAL A 47 18.79 0.55 25.75
N LEU A 48 18.38 1.67 26.33
CA LEU A 48 17.05 1.83 26.93
C LEU A 48 15.97 2.19 25.89
N ALA A 49 16.32 2.94 24.84
CA ALA A 49 15.36 3.30 23.80
C ALA A 49 14.69 2.07 23.15
N PRO A 50 15.39 0.99 22.77
CA PRO A 50 14.78 -0.23 22.25
C PRO A 50 13.81 -0.92 23.21
N LEU A 51 14.06 -0.79 24.53
CA LEU A 51 13.26 -1.44 25.56
C LEU A 51 12.00 -0.67 25.91
N PHE A 52 12.05 0.68 25.87
CA PHE A 52 11.01 1.54 26.41
C PHE A 52 10.33 2.46 25.41
N CYS A 53 10.96 2.74 24.24
CA CYS A 53 10.38 3.66 23.26
C CYS A 53 9.77 2.97 22.03
N GLY A 54 9.99 1.67 21.83
CA GLY A 54 9.50 0.94 20.63
C GLY A 54 8.01 0.59 20.65
N ASN A 55 7.37 0.64 21.82
CA ASN A 55 5.95 0.30 21.94
C ASN A 55 5.08 1.58 21.85
N VAL A 56 4.96 2.10 20.64
CA VAL A 56 4.13 3.28 20.33
C VAL A 56 2.77 2.79 19.87
N ASP A 57 1.70 3.39 20.38
CA ASP A 57 0.37 3.19 19.83
C ASP A 57 0.32 3.79 18.42
N THR A 58 0.05 2.96 17.44
CA THR A 58 0.00 3.32 16.02
C THR A 58 -1.42 3.45 15.47
N SER A 59 -2.44 3.36 16.33
CA SER A 59 -3.86 3.44 15.91
C SER A 59 -4.19 4.74 15.18
N ASP A 60 -3.57 5.85 15.60
CA ASP A 60 -3.76 7.18 15.00
C ASP A 60 -2.63 7.55 14.00
N VAL A 61 -1.75 6.62 13.66
CA VAL A 61 -0.66 6.87 12.72
C VAL A 61 -0.98 6.22 11.37
N ALA A 62 -1.33 7.06 10.40
CA ALA A 62 -1.72 6.60 9.08
C ALA A 62 -0.63 5.73 8.44
N PHE A 63 -1.02 4.65 7.78
CA PHE A 63 -0.15 3.70 7.06
C PHE A 63 0.94 3.00 7.90
N VAL A 64 0.99 3.18 9.20
CA VAL A 64 1.98 2.52 10.07
C VAL A 64 1.32 1.41 10.90
N ASP A 65 1.89 0.20 10.81
CA ASP A 65 1.48 -0.96 11.60
C ASP A 65 2.24 -1.03 12.94
N ALA A 66 3.56 -0.86 12.89
CA ALA A 66 4.40 -0.92 14.08
C ALA A 66 5.74 -0.21 13.91
N PHE A 67 6.34 0.17 15.03
CA PHE A 67 7.74 0.60 15.11
C PHE A 67 8.58 -0.44 15.86
N LYS A 68 9.83 -0.61 15.41
CA LYS A 68 10.83 -1.43 16.09
C LYS A 68 12.13 -0.65 16.21
N ILE A 69 12.63 -0.50 17.44
CA ILE A 69 13.93 0.11 17.68
C ILE A 69 14.96 -0.99 17.93
N THR A 70 16.09 -0.88 17.26
CA THR A 70 17.25 -1.77 17.48
C THR A 70 18.51 -0.94 17.71
N GLN A 71 19.36 -1.36 18.62
CA GLN A 71 20.68 -0.79 18.80
C GLN A 71 21.61 -1.33 17.71
N LEU A 72 22.20 -0.45 16.91
CA LEU A 72 23.21 -0.83 15.91
C LEU A 72 24.61 -0.85 16.48
N ASN A 73 24.91 0.14 17.31
CA ASN A 73 26.15 0.24 18.04
C ASN A 73 25.95 1.07 19.32
N ARG A 74 27.05 1.38 20.04
CA ARG A 74 26.98 2.09 21.32
C ARG A 74 26.18 3.39 21.29
N ASN A 75 26.27 4.16 20.22
CA ASN A 75 25.69 5.50 20.12
C ASN A 75 24.67 5.63 18.97
N THR A 76 24.35 4.54 18.27
CA THR A 76 23.44 4.55 17.11
C THR A 76 22.30 3.57 17.32
N ILE A 77 21.10 4.04 17.09
CA ILE A 77 19.90 3.21 17.04
C ILE A 77 19.26 3.27 15.65
N CYS A 78 18.52 2.22 15.29
CA CYS A 78 17.72 2.18 14.08
C CYS A 78 16.25 2.03 14.45
N ILE A 79 15.41 2.90 13.91
CA ILE A 79 13.97 2.80 13.97
C ILE A 79 13.51 2.16 12.67
N SER A 80 13.04 0.92 12.73
CA SER A 80 12.42 0.24 11.60
C SER A 80 10.92 0.46 11.67
N VAL A 81 10.35 1.01 10.60
CA VAL A 81 8.91 1.23 10.44
C VAL A 81 8.33 0.05 9.68
N LYS A 82 7.32 -0.59 10.25
CA LYS A 82 6.49 -1.55 9.53
C LYS A 82 5.25 -0.83 9.06
N GLU A 83 5.18 -0.56 7.74
CA GLU A 83 4.00 0.05 7.15
C GLU A 83 2.89 -0.97 6.89
N LYS A 84 1.63 -0.54 7.04
CA LYS A 84 0.47 -1.25 6.53
C LYS A 84 0.66 -1.38 5.01
N LYS A 85 0.30 -2.53 4.45
CA LYS A 85 0.44 -2.81 3.02
C LYS A 85 -0.94 -2.93 2.39
N PRO A 86 -1.60 -1.82 2.08
CA PRO A 86 -2.81 -1.88 1.30
C PRO A 86 -2.50 -2.46 -0.08
N ILE A 87 -3.40 -3.29 -0.59
CA ILE A 87 -3.27 -3.88 -1.93
C ILE A 87 -4.26 -3.27 -2.91
N GLY A 88 -5.26 -2.56 -2.41
CA GLY A 88 -6.26 -1.89 -3.21
C GLY A 88 -6.99 -0.84 -2.40
N CYS A 89 -7.69 0.04 -3.08
CA CYS A 89 -8.59 1.00 -2.46
C CYS A 89 -9.89 1.13 -3.26
N ILE A 90 -10.92 1.57 -2.58
CA ILE A 90 -12.23 1.92 -3.11
C ILE A 90 -12.59 3.33 -2.67
N HIS A 91 -13.52 3.97 -3.35
CA HIS A 91 -14.10 5.23 -2.90
C HIS A 91 -15.39 4.94 -2.12
N TYR A 92 -15.47 5.49 -0.91
CA TYR A 92 -16.66 5.39 -0.06
C TYR A 92 -16.94 6.72 0.62
N LEU A 93 -18.11 7.29 0.36
CA LEU A 93 -18.45 8.66 0.75
C LEU A 93 -17.38 9.64 0.22
N ASP A 94 -16.76 10.44 1.09
CA ASP A 94 -15.76 11.44 0.72
C ASP A 94 -14.31 10.96 0.96
N SER A 95 -14.09 9.65 1.03
CA SER A 95 -12.79 9.09 1.37
C SER A 95 -12.43 7.87 0.52
N TYR A 96 -11.14 7.68 0.31
CA TYR A 96 -10.57 6.44 -0.23
C TYR A 96 -10.30 5.48 0.92
N ILE A 97 -10.85 4.28 0.82
CA ILE A 97 -10.77 3.21 1.80
C ILE A 97 -9.79 2.16 1.29
N TYR A 98 -8.67 2.02 1.98
CA TYR A 98 -7.62 1.09 1.63
C TYR A 98 -7.81 -0.23 2.35
N PHE A 99 -7.60 -1.34 1.64
CA PHE A 99 -7.76 -2.69 2.19
C PHE A 99 -6.53 -3.56 1.90
N ASP A 100 -6.31 -4.53 2.78
CA ASP A 100 -5.23 -5.50 2.68
C ASP A 100 -5.63 -6.77 1.90
N ARG A 101 -4.72 -7.75 1.84
CA ARG A 101 -4.94 -9.04 1.16
C ARG A 101 -6.09 -9.86 1.71
N THR A 102 -6.54 -9.60 2.90
CA THR A 102 -7.71 -10.26 3.51
C THR A 102 -9.01 -9.52 3.23
N GLY A 103 -8.92 -8.36 2.59
CA GLY A 103 -10.03 -7.44 2.37
C GLY A 103 -10.40 -6.64 3.61
N THR A 104 -9.48 -6.57 4.59
CA THR A 104 -9.67 -5.78 5.80
C THR A 104 -9.36 -4.31 5.54
N PHE A 105 -10.22 -3.42 6.02
CA PHE A 105 -9.99 -1.97 6.00
C PHE A 105 -8.81 -1.61 6.88
N VAL A 106 -7.76 -1.08 6.30
CA VAL A 106 -6.50 -0.77 7.02
C VAL A 106 -6.21 0.72 7.13
N GLU A 107 -6.77 1.54 6.23
CA GLU A 107 -6.52 2.99 6.23
C GLU A 107 -7.59 3.74 5.43
N GLY A 108 -7.93 4.95 5.87
CA GLY A 108 -8.77 5.90 5.14
C GLY A 108 -8.03 7.19 4.85
N SER A 109 -8.20 7.75 3.65
CA SER A 109 -7.58 9.00 3.24
C SER A 109 -8.50 9.80 2.33
N GLN A 110 -8.46 11.11 2.43
CA GLN A 110 -9.13 12.00 1.47
C GLN A 110 -8.35 12.16 0.16
N THR A 111 -7.07 11.77 0.16
CA THR A 111 -6.20 11.83 -1.01
C THR A 111 -5.91 10.43 -1.51
N LEU A 112 -6.08 10.21 -2.83
CA LEU A 112 -5.75 8.94 -3.46
C LEU A 112 -4.22 8.74 -3.51
N ASP A 113 -3.76 7.63 -2.97
CA ASP A 113 -2.43 7.11 -3.23
C ASP A 113 -2.43 6.36 -4.57
N LYS A 114 -1.82 6.98 -5.59
CA LYS A 114 -1.76 6.43 -6.95
C LYS A 114 -0.88 5.18 -7.10
N THR A 115 -0.15 4.81 -6.06
CA THR A 115 0.65 3.57 -6.05
C THR A 115 -0.17 2.34 -5.68
N VAL A 116 -1.39 2.56 -5.18
CA VAL A 116 -2.33 1.51 -4.80
C VAL A 116 -3.44 1.40 -5.85
N PRO A 117 -3.75 0.20 -6.36
CA PRO A 117 -4.83 0.00 -7.32
C PRO A 117 -6.17 0.54 -6.80
N TYR A 118 -6.79 1.42 -7.58
CA TYR A 118 -8.10 1.99 -7.26
C TYR A 118 -9.22 1.22 -8.00
N PHE A 119 -10.16 0.69 -7.25
CA PHE A 119 -11.29 -0.07 -7.76
C PHE A 119 -12.57 0.78 -7.69
N ASP A 120 -13.18 0.97 -8.85
CA ASP A 120 -14.47 1.67 -9.02
C ASP A 120 -15.59 0.68 -9.34
N GLY A 121 -16.83 1.04 -9.01
CA GLY A 121 -18.00 0.18 -9.23
C GLY A 121 -18.16 -0.91 -8.17
N ILE A 122 -17.42 -0.88 -7.07
CA ILE A 122 -17.59 -1.79 -5.95
C ILE A 122 -18.54 -1.17 -4.90
N GLU A 123 -19.67 -1.82 -4.67
CA GLU A 123 -20.61 -1.40 -3.64
C GLU A 123 -20.26 -2.01 -2.28
N VAL A 124 -20.10 -1.16 -1.29
CA VAL A 124 -19.81 -1.53 0.10
C VAL A 124 -20.98 -1.11 0.98
N SER A 125 -21.48 -2.03 1.80
CA SER A 125 -22.60 -1.75 2.72
C SER A 125 -22.16 -1.06 3.98
N LYS A 126 -20.96 -1.42 4.50
CA LYS A 126 -20.42 -0.91 5.75
C LYS A 126 -18.90 -0.90 5.71
N VAL A 127 -18.32 0.18 6.23
CA VAL A 127 -16.87 0.34 6.39
C VAL A 127 -16.58 0.58 7.87
N VAL A 128 -15.78 -0.31 8.47
CA VAL A 128 -15.30 -0.19 9.85
C VAL A 128 -13.81 -0.50 9.87
N MET A 129 -13.03 0.33 10.53
CA MET A 129 -11.58 0.15 10.65
C MET A 129 -11.27 -1.21 11.27
N ASP A 130 -10.24 -1.88 10.74
CA ASP A 130 -9.77 -3.21 11.14
C ASP A 130 -10.81 -4.34 10.98
N GLU A 131 -11.96 -4.08 10.33
CA GLU A 131 -12.91 -5.10 9.92
C GLU A 131 -12.81 -5.37 8.41
N LYS A 132 -13.22 -6.58 8.03
CA LYS A 132 -13.34 -6.95 6.61
C LYS A 132 -14.42 -6.11 5.94
N LEU A 133 -14.12 -5.59 4.75
CA LEU A 133 -15.09 -4.83 3.97
C LEU A 133 -16.28 -5.72 3.58
N ASP A 134 -17.47 -5.23 3.87
CA ASP A 134 -18.73 -5.87 3.47
C ASP A 134 -19.08 -5.47 2.03
N ILE A 135 -18.45 -6.15 1.08
CA ILE A 135 -18.60 -5.91 -0.36
C ILE A 135 -19.69 -6.83 -0.89
N LYS A 136 -20.62 -6.25 -1.64
CA LYS A 136 -21.63 -7.06 -2.34
C LYS A 136 -20.96 -7.93 -3.41
N GLY A 137 -21.11 -9.24 -3.25
CA GLY A 137 -20.55 -10.26 -4.13
C GLY A 137 -19.23 -10.82 -3.61
N ASP A 138 -19.25 -12.04 -3.10
CA ASP A 138 -18.09 -12.73 -2.52
C ASP A 138 -16.91 -12.86 -3.49
N THR A 139 -17.17 -12.86 -4.80
CA THR A 139 -16.15 -12.98 -5.85
C THR A 139 -15.41 -11.67 -6.09
N VAL A 140 -16.06 -10.51 -5.95
CA VAL A 140 -15.49 -9.19 -6.30
C VAL A 140 -14.26 -8.87 -5.48
N LEU A 141 -14.30 -9.08 -4.16
CA LEU A 141 -13.14 -8.85 -3.31
C LEU A 141 -11.99 -9.79 -3.66
N ASN A 142 -12.28 -11.07 -3.89
CA ASN A 142 -11.27 -12.05 -4.27
C ASN A 142 -10.62 -11.68 -5.62
N THR A 143 -11.42 -11.22 -6.56
CA THR A 143 -10.96 -10.74 -7.86
C THR A 143 -10.08 -9.48 -7.72
N ALA A 144 -10.48 -8.52 -6.88
CA ALA A 144 -9.69 -7.33 -6.59
C ALA A 144 -8.33 -7.68 -5.95
N VAL A 145 -8.31 -8.62 -4.99
CA VAL A 145 -7.09 -9.13 -4.37
C VAL A 145 -6.19 -9.83 -5.39
N ALA A 146 -6.75 -10.68 -6.26
CA ALA A 146 -6.00 -11.38 -7.30
C ALA A 146 -5.40 -10.39 -8.30
N LEU A 147 -6.17 -9.43 -8.81
CA LEU A 147 -5.69 -8.39 -9.71
C LEU A 147 -4.58 -7.55 -9.09
N SER A 148 -4.77 -7.09 -7.84
CA SER A 148 -3.74 -6.32 -7.13
C SER A 148 -2.42 -7.07 -7.01
N THR A 149 -2.47 -8.37 -6.76
CA THR A 149 -1.28 -9.22 -6.69
C THR A 149 -0.60 -9.33 -8.06
N ILE A 150 -1.37 -9.47 -9.13
CA ILE A 150 -0.86 -9.54 -10.50
C ILE A 150 -0.24 -8.20 -10.93
N PHE A 151 -0.88 -7.07 -10.61
CA PHE A 151 -0.33 -5.74 -10.92
C PHE A 151 1.02 -5.51 -10.23
N GLN A 152 1.14 -5.85 -8.95
CA GLN A 152 2.40 -5.74 -8.22
C GLN A 152 3.50 -6.64 -8.80
N LYS A 153 3.15 -7.86 -9.22
CA LYS A 153 4.09 -8.81 -9.82
C LYS A 153 4.65 -8.31 -11.16
N ASN A 154 3.81 -7.63 -11.95
CA ASN A 154 4.16 -7.18 -13.30
C ASN A 154 4.59 -5.70 -13.36
N ASP A 155 4.58 -4.98 -12.24
CA ASP A 155 4.79 -3.53 -12.16
C ASP A 155 3.89 -2.77 -13.16
N LEU A 156 2.63 -3.16 -13.22
CA LEU A 156 1.66 -2.68 -14.21
C LEU A 156 0.34 -2.31 -13.52
N VAL A 157 0.38 -1.27 -12.70
CA VAL A 157 -0.79 -0.74 -11.99
C VAL A 157 -1.57 0.18 -12.92
N PRO A 158 -2.88 -0.07 -13.17
CA PRO A 158 -3.72 0.86 -13.92
C PRO A 158 -4.06 2.11 -13.12
N ASP A 159 -4.47 3.19 -13.80
CA ASP A 159 -4.95 4.41 -13.16
C ASP A 159 -6.18 4.12 -12.31
N HIS A 160 -7.09 3.28 -12.81
CA HIS A 160 -8.19 2.70 -12.04
C HIS A 160 -8.75 1.44 -12.70
N ILE A 161 -9.46 0.65 -11.91
CA ILE A 161 -10.13 -0.58 -12.32
C ILE A 161 -11.64 -0.37 -12.18
N GLN A 162 -12.39 -0.68 -13.23
CA GLN A 162 -13.84 -0.55 -13.23
C GLN A 162 -14.50 -1.92 -13.25
N PHE A 163 -15.49 -2.10 -12.38
CA PHE A 163 -16.45 -3.20 -12.45
C PHE A 163 -17.80 -2.67 -12.94
N ASP A 164 -18.33 -3.25 -13.99
CA ASP A 164 -19.69 -2.93 -14.43
C ASP A 164 -20.75 -3.69 -13.62
N ASN A 165 -22.02 -3.41 -13.88
CA ASN A 165 -23.15 -4.04 -13.19
C ASN A 165 -23.20 -5.56 -13.38
N SER A 166 -22.51 -6.10 -14.36
CA SER A 166 -22.38 -7.54 -14.63
C SER A 166 -21.08 -8.13 -14.09
N TYR A 167 -20.30 -7.33 -13.32
CA TYR A 167 -18.97 -7.67 -12.82
C TYR A 167 -17.94 -7.95 -13.93
N SER A 168 -18.09 -7.32 -15.11
CA SER A 168 -17.04 -7.30 -16.12
C SER A 168 -16.01 -6.25 -15.74
N ILE A 169 -14.74 -6.57 -16.02
CA ILE A 169 -13.58 -5.82 -15.56
C ILE A 169 -13.00 -5.03 -16.72
N SER A 170 -12.78 -3.75 -16.50
CA SER A 170 -12.02 -2.87 -17.38
C SER A 170 -10.88 -2.22 -16.62
N LEU A 171 -9.69 -2.15 -17.22
CA LEU A 171 -8.52 -1.47 -16.68
C LEU A 171 -8.24 -0.20 -17.48
N ILE A 172 -8.00 0.90 -16.82
CA ILE A 172 -7.73 2.19 -17.46
C ILE A 172 -6.25 2.53 -17.31
N TYR A 173 -5.57 2.75 -18.43
CA TYR A 173 -4.18 3.19 -18.54
C TYR A 173 -4.12 4.44 -19.41
N GLY A 174 -4.27 5.62 -18.81
CA GLY A 174 -4.40 6.88 -19.54
C GLY A 174 -5.58 6.85 -20.51
N ASP A 175 -5.30 6.99 -21.81
CA ASP A 175 -6.31 6.97 -22.87
C ASP A 175 -6.63 5.55 -23.42
N ILE A 176 -6.04 4.50 -22.82
CA ILE A 176 -6.27 3.10 -23.19
C ILE A 176 -7.17 2.43 -22.18
N THR A 177 -8.27 1.85 -22.65
CA THR A 177 -9.14 0.96 -21.87
C THR A 177 -8.84 -0.49 -22.25
N VAL A 178 -8.47 -1.31 -21.27
CA VAL A 178 -8.29 -2.75 -21.44
C VAL A 178 -9.53 -3.46 -20.94
N GLN A 179 -10.31 -4.06 -21.81
CA GLN A 179 -11.47 -4.86 -21.44
C GLN A 179 -11.05 -6.29 -21.12
N LEU A 180 -10.95 -6.63 -19.83
CA LEU A 180 -10.62 -7.99 -19.37
C LEU A 180 -11.83 -8.93 -19.39
N GLY A 181 -13.06 -8.38 -19.31
CA GLY A 181 -14.27 -9.17 -19.17
C GLY A 181 -14.38 -9.82 -17.79
N LYS A 182 -14.66 -11.13 -17.75
CA LYS A 182 -14.81 -11.85 -16.48
C LYS A 182 -13.47 -12.21 -15.85
N ASP A 183 -13.51 -12.60 -14.59
CA ASP A 183 -12.35 -12.93 -13.74
C ASP A 183 -11.69 -14.29 -14.05
N GLU A 184 -11.97 -14.84 -15.21
CA GLU A 184 -11.37 -16.07 -15.70
C GLU A 184 -10.02 -15.80 -16.35
N ASN A 185 -9.01 -16.64 -16.05
CA ASN A 185 -7.67 -16.60 -16.66
C ASN A 185 -6.96 -15.23 -16.51
N LEU A 186 -7.16 -14.54 -15.40
CA LEU A 186 -6.64 -13.19 -15.18
C LEU A 186 -5.12 -13.08 -15.35
N GLU A 187 -4.37 -14.07 -14.87
CA GLU A 187 -2.91 -14.06 -15.00
C GLU A 187 -2.46 -14.15 -16.47
N GLU A 188 -3.10 -15.00 -17.27
CA GLU A 188 -2.79 -15.11 -18.70
C GLU A 188 -3.18 -13.83 -19.46
N LYS A 189 -4.39 -13.31 -19.22
CA LYS A 189 -4.84 -12.03 -19.79
C LYS A 189 -3.86 -10.92 -19.48
N MET A 190 -3.44 -10.78 -18.22
CA MET A 190 -2.53 -9.73 -17.80
C MET A 190 -1.11 -9.91 -18.35
N ASN A 191 -0.63 -11.13 -18.53
CA ASN A 191 0.64 -11.38 -19.22
C ASN A 191 0.59 -10.89 -20.67
N ARG A 192 -0.52 -11.10 -21.36
CA ARG A 192 -0.74 -10.57 -22.73
C ARG A 192 -0.85 -9.03 -22.71
N VAL A 193 -1.57 -8.44 -21.75
CA VAL A 193 -1.64 -6.98 -21.58
C VAL A 193 -0.24 -6.40 -21.41
N ALA A 194 0.59 -6.98 -20.53
CA ALA A 194 1.95 -6.54 -20.30
C ALA A 194 2.84 -6.58 -21.57
N ALA A 195 2.59 -7.53 -22.46
CA ALA A 195 3.31 -7.64 -23.73
C ALA A 195 2.82 -6.65 -24.81
N ILE A 196 1.56 -6.23 -24.74
CA ILE A 196 0.91 -5.40 -25.77
C ILE A 196 0.93 -3.92 -25.40
N LEU A 197 0.65 -3.58 -24.15
CA LEU A 197 0.48 -2.19 -23.68
C LEU A 197 1.65 -1.28 -24.06
N PRO A 198 2.94 -1.69 -23.92
CA PRO A 198 4.06 -0.86 -24.34
C PRO A 198 4.07 -0.51 -25.83
N LYS A 199 3.47 -1.36 -26.69
CA LYS A 199 3.44 -1.18 -28.15
C LYS A 199 2.35 -0.21 -28.60
N ILE A 200 1.35 0.06 -27.75
CA ILE A 200 0.24 0.96 -28.01
C ILE A 200 0.26 2.21 -27.12
N THR A 201 1.33 2.40 -26.36
CA THR A 201 1.53 3.60 -25.53
C THR A 201 1.44 4.86 -26.39
N GLY A 202 0.69 5.87 -25.90
CA GLY A 202 0.44 7.12 -26.62
C GLY A 202 -0.68 7.05 -27.65
N LYS A 203 -1.34 5.91 -27.80
CA LYS A 203 -2.57 5.76 -28.58
C LYS A 203 -3.79 5.88 -27.67
N LYS A 204 -4.95 6.14 -28.26
CA LYS A 204 -6.25 6.15 -27.60
C LYS A 204 -7.13 5.04 -28.16
N GLY A 205 -7.75 4.25 -27.29
CA GLY A 205 -8.62 3.17 -27.78
C GLY A 205 -8.87 2.06 -26.77
N ILE A 206 -9.41 0.97 -27.28
CA ILE A 206 -9.81 -0.18 -26.47
C ILE A 206 -9.00 -1.40 -26.87
N LEU A 207 -8.37 -2.04 -25.86
CA LEU A 207 -7.72 -3.33 -26.01
C LEU A 207 -8.65 -4.44 -25.49
N HIS A 208 -9.08 -5.31 -26.42
CA HIS A 208 -9.98 -6.41 -26.10
C HIS A 208 -9.22 -7.64 -25.62
N MET A 209 -9.49 -8.04 -24.38
CA MET A 209 -8.84 -9.16 -23.68
C MET A 209 -9.86 -10.08 -22.97
N GLU A 210 -11.12 -10.03 -23.40
CA GLU A 210 -12.21 -10.80 -22.77
C GLU A 210 -12.04 -12.30 -22.95
N SER A 211 -11.36 -12.74 -24.01
CA SER A 211 -11.12 -14.15 -24.30
C SER A 211 -9.65 -14.43 -24.52
N VAL A 212 -9.14 -15.49 -23.90
CA VAL A 212 -7.80 -16.05 -24.15
C VAL A 212 -7.77 -17.12 -25.23
N SER A 213 -8.95 -17.57 -25.69
CA SER A 213 -9.06 -18.66 -26.67
C SER A 213 -8.75 -18.24 -28.11
N THR A 214 -8.62 -16.95 -28.37
CA THR A 214 -8.26 -16.40 -29.67
C THR A 214 -6.81 -15.91 -29.65
N ASP A 215 -6.00 -16.35 -30.61
CA ASP A 215 -4.61 -15.89 -30.76
C ASP A 215 -4.51 -14.42 -31.22
N THR A 216 -5.62 -13.78 -31.49
CA THR A 216 -5.71 -12.38 -31.94
C THR A 216 -6.35 -11.51 -30.86
N ASN A 217 -5.51 -10.75 -30.15
CA ASN A 217 -6.00 -9.64 -29.33
C ASN A 217 -6.23 -8.45 -30.26
N THR A 218 -7.38 -7.80 -30.15
CA THR A 218 -7.75 -6.67 -31.00
C THR A 218 -7.60 -5.37 -30.22
N PHE A 219 -6.82 -4.43 -30.80
CA PHE A 219 -6.79 -3.05 -30.35
C PHE A 219 -7.65 -2.21 -31.30
N GLU A 220 -8.72 -1.63 -30.79
CA GLU A 220 -9.59 -0.71 -31.52
C GLU A 220 -9.14 0.71 -31.21
N GLU A 221 -8.44 1.34 -32.17
CA GLU A 221 -7.94 2.69 -32.05
C GLU A 221 -9.08 3.70 -32.30
N GLU A 222 -9.30 4.62 -31.36
CA GLU A 222 -10.26 5.71 -31.54
C GLU A 222 -9.67 6.73 -32.52
N LYS A 223 -10.29 6.86 -33.70
CA LYS A 223 -9.89 7.87 -34.69
C LYS A 223 -10.35 9.24 -34.20
N GLU A 224 -9.42 10.18 -34.12
CA GLU A 224 -9.80 11.58 -33.96
C GLU A 224 -10.77 11.98 -35.07
N LYS A 225 -11.96 12.44 -34.68
CA LYS A 225 -12.88 13.05 -35.62
C LYS A 225 -12.27 14.40 -36.01
N THR A 226 -11.72 14.47 -37.21
CA THR A 226 -11.26 15.70 -37.90
C THR A 226 -12.43 16.63 -38.09
#